data_569fa63913f2a82a37be605b22f3fbb7
#
_entry.id   569fa63913f2a82a37be605b22f3fbb7
#
_cell.length_a   1.000
_cell.length_b   1.000
_cell.length_c   1.000
_cell.angle_alpha   90.00
_cell.angle_beta   90.00
_cell.angle_gamma   90.00
#
_symmetry.space_group_name_H-M   'P 1'
#
loop_
_entity.id
_entity.type
_entity.pdbx_description
1 polymer ?
#
loop_
_entity_poly.entity_id
_entity_poly.type
_entity_poly.pdbx_seq_one_letter_code
_entity_poly.pdbx_strand_id
1 'polypeptide(L)'
;MFSLTNLFNIFALLYVLRGVQLLVIIVRQWSSLRAEPLTAAKKQLAEQASFFIAVPIAVFFHELGHALAVWAFGGQVVGFVYRFFWGEVEHMGAYTPAERWFVALAGTLGSLLFGLAIWWLLRRSQSSTLRFFGLRAFRFQIYFSLLYYPLFSAVLPIGDWRVIYDFSATPLLSGVTLVVHLLFLVFYWQYDRQGWFEEPSHETAVAQAEFDALERETAAQPQNTDLQLHYIDILRRGSAHNKAETALKRFLRDNPNSALAYLELAALEAGKQRTVSKKAAAYAEKALQSGLSEPRRVAMANQMAASYQLEMGQGATAVQTYTQAIAALNNLEPTLADQHALANLYRSRSLAHRRQQQYDAASQDLQQATTLAKQLGDDNLVAAYQEDWAILQNHANHASKAVSYNSPDQ
;
A
#
# COMPACT_ATOMS: atom_id res chain seq x y z
N MET A 1 29.30 1.09 25.75
CA MET A 1 29.17 0.49 24.41
C MET A 1 27.81 -0.22 24.32
N PHE A 2 26.87 0.25 23.53
CA PHE A 2 25.63 -0.49 23.29
C PHE A 2 25.95 -1.74 22.48
N SER A 3 25.72 -2.92 23.05
CA SER A 3 25.93 -4.17 22.33
C SER A 3 24.74 -4.42 21.37
N LEU A 4 24.98 -5.13 20.27
CA LEU A 4 23.90 -5.58 19.37
C LEU A 4 22.80 -6.33 20.13
N THR A 5 23.17 -7.12 21.15
CA THR A 5 22.24 -7.84 22.03
C THR A 5 21.27 -6.90 22.77
N ASN A 6 21.77 -5.75 23.27
CA ASN A 6 20.92 -4.76 23.94
C ASN A 6 19.93 -4.12 22.96
N LEU A 7 20.33 -3.87 21.73
CA LEU A 7 19.47 -3.35 20.68
C LEU A 7 18.35 -4.36 20.33
N PHE A 8 18.70 -5.63 20.17
CA PHE A 8 17.71 -6.70 19.96
C PHE A 8 16.72 -6.83 21.11
N ASN A 9 17.16 -6.73 22.35
CA ASN A 9 16.28 -6.81 23.52
C ASN A 9 15.31 -5.61 23.57
N ILE A 10 15.76 -4.41 23.20
CA ILE A 10 14.90 -3.21 23.13
C ILE A 10 13.82 -3.41 22.05
N PHE A 11 14.21 -3.85 20.85
CA PHE A 11 13.24 -4.14 19.78
C PHE A 11 12.24 -5.23 20.19
N ALA A 12 12.71 -6.28 20.86
CA ALA A 12 11.85 -7.33 21.40
C ALA A 12 10.82 -6.77 22.38
N LEU A 13 11.25 -5.94 23.32
CA LEU A 13 10.38 -5.32 24.31
C LEU A 13 9.32 -4.44 23.62
N LEU A 14 9.72 -3.56 22.69
CA LEU A 14 8.80 -2.71 21.95
C LEU A 14 7.80 -3.53 21.14
N TYR A 15 8.24 -4.61 20.52
CA TYR A 15 7.40 -5.53 19.77
C TYR A 15 6.34 -6.19 20.66
N VAL A 16 6.75 -6.72 21.82
CA VAL A 16 5.84 -7.32 22.80
C VAL A 16 4.85 -6.32 23.36
N LEU A 17 5.32 -5.12 23.73
CA LEU A 17 4.44 -4.05 24.22
C LEU A 17 3.38 -3.69 23.18
N ARG A 18 3.76 -3.60 21.91
CA ARG A 18 2.79 -3.35 20.83
C ARG A 18 1.82 -4.51 20.65
N GLY A 19 2.29 -5.75 20.71
CA GLY A 19 1.45 -6.94 20.65
C GLY A 19 0.41 -6.99 21.78
N VAL A 20 0.82 -6.71 23.02
CA VAL A 20 -0.09 -6.63 24.17
C VAL A 20 -1.09 -5.49 24.01
N GLN A 21 -0.66 -4.31 23.59
CA GLN A 21 -1.55 -3.18 23.31
C GLN A 21 -2.62 -3.56 22.28
N LEU A 22 -2.24 -4.21 21.19
CA LEU A 22 -3.16 -4.67 20.15
C LEU A 22 -4.13 -5.72 20.68
N LEU A 23 -3.68 -6.68 21.49
CA LEU A 23 -4.55 -7.67 22.16
C LEU A 23 -5.61 -6.98 23.01
N VAL A 24 -5.22 -5.99 23.81
CA VAL A 24 -6.17 -5.22 24.65
C VAL A 24 -7.20 -4.49 23.78
N ILE A 25 -6.77 -3.86 22.66
CA ILE A 25 -7.68 -3.19 21.73
C ILE A 25 -8.65 -4.21 21.11
N ILE A 26 -8.14 -5.35 20.63
CA ILE A 26 -8.96 -6.40 20.01
C ILE A 26 -9.99 -6.95 20.99
N VAL A 27 -9.58 -7.26 22.23
CA VAL A 27 -10.51 -7.78 23.25
C VAL A 27 -11.59 -6.74 23.59
N ARG A 28 -11.21 -5.46 23.77
CA ARG A 28 -12.18 -4.39 24.07
C ARG A 28 -13.15 -4.10 22.92
N GLN A 29 -12.70 -4.27 21.69
CA GLN A 29 -13.49 -3.96 20.49
C GLN A 29 -13.99 -5.25 19.78
N TRP A 30 -13.96 -6.39 20.44
CA TRP A 30 -14.23 -7.68 19.81
C TRP A 30 -15.58 -7.75 19.06
N SER A 31 -16.65 -7.26 19.67
CA SER A 31 -17.98 -7.22 19.05
C SER A 31 -18.00 -6.33 17.79
N SER A 32 -17.39 -5.14 17.87
CA SER A 32 -17.27 -4.22 16.75
C SER A 32 -16.40 -4.78 15.62
N LEU A 33 -15.30 -5.46 15.95
CA LEU A 33 -14.40 -6.05 14.96
C LEU A 33 -15.06 -7.20 14.20
N ARG A 34 -15.94 -7.96 14.84
CA ARG A 34 -16.69 -9.04 14.19
C ARG A 34 -17.87 -8.56 13.35
N ALA A 35 -18.38 -7.36 13.63
CA ALA A 35 -19.48 -6.79 12.86
C ALA A 35 -19.00 -6.31 11.48
N GLU A 36 -19.88 -6.39 10.48
CA GLU A 36 -19.64 -5.81 9.16
C GLU A 36 -19.79 -4.28 9.24
N PRO A 37 -19.12 -3.50 8.42
CA PRO A 37 -18.22 -3.87 7.32
C PRO A 37 -16.75 -4.01 7.73
N LEU A 38 -15.89 -4.45 6.78
CA LEU A 38 -14.44 -4.28 6.85
C LEU A 38 -14.08 -2.81 6.58
N THR A 39 -14.00 -1.99 7.64
CA THR A 39 -13.58 -0.59 7.50
C THR A 39 -12.07 -0.45 7.32
N ALA A 40 -11.59 0.71 6.84
CA ALA A 40 -10.17 1.00 6.76
C ALA A 40 -9.43 0.86 8.10
N ALA A 41 -10.05 1.29 9.20
CA ALA A 41 -9.50 1.16 10.55
C ALA A 41 -9.38 -0.31 10.99
N LYS A 42 -10.40 -1.15 10.73
CA LYS A 42 -10.36 -2.58 11.00
C LYS A 42 -9.31 -3.30 10.15
N LYS A 43 -9.21 -2.91 8.88
CA LYS A 43 -8.19 -3.41 7.96
C LYS A 43 -6.78 -3.13 8.49
N GLN A 44 -6.51 -1.90 8.91
CA GLN A 44 -5.23 -1.52 9.52
C GLN A 44 -4.95 -2.29 10.83
N LEU A 45 -5.96 -2.45 11.69
CA LEU A 45 -5.81 -3.22 12.92
C LEU A 45 -5.54 -4.70 12.65
N ALA A 46 -6.25 -5.32 11.71
CA ALA A 46 -6.02 -6.70 11.29
C ALA A 46 -4.62 -6.90 10.68
N GLU A 47 -4.13 -5.94 9.90
CA GLU A 47 -2.77 -5.91 9.37
C GLU A 47 -1.72 -5.92 10.49
N GLN A 48 -1.88 -5.00 11.47
CA GLN A 48 -0.99 -4.94 12.62
C GLN A 48 -1.06 -6.21 13.50
N ALA A 49 -2.26 -6.75 13.72
CA ALA A 49 -2.44 -8.00 14.47
C ALA A 49 -1.78 -9.19 13.74
N SER A 50 -1.85 -9.22 12.42
CA SER A 50 -1.20 -10.26 11.61
C SER A 50 0.32 -10.25 11.79
N PHE A 51 0.92 -9.08 12.00
CA PHE A 51 2.35 -8.95 12.25
C PHE A 51 2.71 -9.14 13.73
N PHE A 52 2.07 -8.40 14.64
CA PHE A 52 2.48 -8.36 16.06
C PHE A 52 1.94 -9.51 16.91
N ILE A 53 0.93 -10.24 16.45
CA ILE A 53 0.31 -11.35 17.18
C ILE A 53 0.52 -12.68 16.44
N ALA A 54 0.19 -12.77 15.14
CA ALA A 54 0.30 -14.03 14.43
C ALA A 54 1.75 -14.46 14.20
N VAL A 55 2.69 -13.52 13.97
CA VAL A 55 4.11 -13.87 13.79
C VAL A 55 4.72 -14.51 15.03
N PRO A 56 4.58 -13.96 16.26
CA PRO A 56 5.06 -14.64 17.46
C PRO A 56 4.51 -16.06 17.61
N ILE A 57 3.22 -16.25 17.39
CA ILE A 57 2.62 -17.58 17.47
C ILE A 57 3.23 -18.51 16.42
N ALA A 58 3.50 -18.02 15.23
CA ALA A 58 4.17 -18.80 14.19
C ALA A 58 5.61 -19.18 14.53
N VAL A 59 6.34 -18.33 15.27
CA VAL A 59 7.66 -18.68 15.81
C VAL A 59 7.56 -19.86 16.78
N PHE A 60 6.54 -19.91 17.63
CA PHE A 60 6.32 -21.08 18.46
C PHE A 60 6.11 -22.35 17.61
N PHE A 61 5.32 -22.29 16.54
CA PHE A 61 5.12 -23.42 15.64
C PHE A 61 6.36 -23.76 14.82
N HIS A 62 7.24 -22.78 14.56
CA HIS A 62 8.56 -23.01 13.98
C HIS A 62 9.40 -23.91 14.87
N GLU A 63 9.57 -23.52 16.15
CA GLU A 63 10.32 -24.32 17.12
C GLU A 63 9.68 -25.70 17.35
N LEU A 64 8.35 -25.75 17.40
CA LEU A 64 7.63 -27.03 17.48
C LEU A 64 7.93 -27.93 16.27
N GLY A 65 8.07 -27.36 15.08
CA GLY A 65 8.47 -28.09 13.88
C GLY A 65 9.84 -28.78 14.05
N HIS A 66 10.83 -28.04 14.56
CA HIS A 66 12.15 -28.61 14.87
C HIS A 66 12.04 -29.74 15.90
N ALA A 67 11.32 -29.53 17.02
CA ALA A 67 11.15 -30.53 18.07
C ALA A 67 10.51 -31.81 17.54
N LEU A 68 9.47 -31.68 16.71
CA LEU A 68 8.79 -32.84 16.09
C LEU A 68 9.74 -33.63 15.17
N ALA A 69 10.55 -32.96 14.38
CA ALA A 69 11.52 -33.60 13.49
C ALA A 69 12.65 -34.25 14.28
N VAL A 70 13.13 -33.63 15.36
CA VAL A 70 14.13 -34.21 16.27
C VAL A 70 13.60 -35.54 16.84
N TRP A 71 12.38 -35.57 17.36
CA TRP A 71 11.77 -36.82 17.90
C TRP A 71 11.56 -37.85 16.80
N ALA A 72 11.13 -37.44 15.62
CA ALA A 72 10.92 -38.36 14.49
C ALA A 72 12.22 -39.08 14.05
N PHE A 73 13.37 -38.43 14.20
CA PHE A 73 14.68 -39.01 13.93
C PHE A 73 15.36 -39.65 15.17
N GLY A 74 14.61 -39.88 16.24
CA GLY A 74 15.11 -40.55 17.43
C GLY A 74 16.01 -39.71 18.33
N GLY A 75 16.05 -38.39 18.12
CA GLY A 75 16.76 -37.44 18.96
C GLY A 75 15.97 -37.07 20.22
N GLN A 76 16.62 -36.33 21.09
CA GLN A 76 16.04 -35.80 22.33
C GLN A 76 16.09 -34.28 22.34
N VAL A 77 14.96 -33.65 22.62
CA VAL A 77 14.89 -32.20 22.89
C VAL A 77 15.31 -31.99 24.34
N VAL A 78 16.37 -31.25 24.56
CA VAL A 78 16.95 -30.97 25.88
C VAL A 78 16.67 -29.56 26.37
N GLY A 79 16.26 -28.65 25.43
CA GLY A 79 15.84 -27.28 25.74
C GLY A 79 14.86 -26.78 24.69
N PHE A 80 13.91 -25.96 25.12
CA PHE A 80 12.95 -25.28 24.26
C PHE A 80 12.90 -23.81 24.70
N VAL A 81 13.56 -22.93 23.92
CA VAL A 81 13.60 -21.48 24.20
C VAL A 81 12.65 -20.78 23.26
N TYR A 82 11.75 -19.96 23.80
CA TYR A 82 10.81 -19.16 23.04
C TYR A 82 10.84 -17.71 23.54
N ARG A 83 11.16 -16.76 22.63
CA ARG A 83 11.27 -15.33 22.93
C ARG A 83 10.48 -14.49 21.94
N PHE A 84 9.22 -14.83 21.70
CA PHE A 84 8.22 -14.16 20.88
C PHE A 84 8.58 -14.09 19.37
N PHE A 85 9.67 -13.46 18.95
CA PHE A 85 10.01 -13.34 17.52
C PHE A 85 11.27 -14.12 17.12
N TRP A 86 11.84 -14.86 18.05
CA TRP A 86 12.84 -15.89 17.80
C TRP A 86 12.75 -16.99 18.86
N GLY A 87 13.23 -18.14 18.51
CA GLY A 87 13.29 -19.28 19.41
C GLY A 87 14.48 -20.17 19.07
N GLU A 88 14.65 -21.21 19.85
CA GLU A 88 15.67 -22.21 19.64
C GLU A 88 15.27 -23.52 20.29
N VAL A 89 15.45 -24.63 19.57
CA VAL A 89 15.30 -25.98 20.10
C VAL A 89 16.69 -26.58 20.29
N GLU A 90 17.12 -26.68 21.55
CA GLU A 90 18.33 -27.40 21.91
C GLU A 90 18.05 -28.91 21.87
N HIS A 91 18.85 -29.66 21.13
CA HIS A 91 18.62 -31.08 20.96
C HIS A 91 19.91 -31.89 20.90
N MET A 92 19.81 -33.15 21.26
CA MET A 92 20.87 -34.14 21.17
C MET A 92 20.42 -35.32 20.30
N GLY A 93 21.35 -35.83 19.49
CA GLY A 93 21.11 -36.99 18.63
C GLY A 93 22.24 -37.13 17.61
N ALA A 94 22.41 -38.33 17.11
CA ALA A 94 23.35 -38.66 16.03
C ALA A 94 22.57 -38.58 14.72
N TYR A 95 22.63 -37.43 14.05
CA TYR A 95 21.92 -37.18 12.78
C TYR A 95 22.86 -37.30 11.60
N THR A 96 22.39 -37.94 10.54
CA THR A 96 22.98 -37.84 9.19
C THR A 96 22.83 -36.40 8.66
N PRO A 97 23.62 -35.99 7.65
CA PRO A 97 23.45 -34.69 7.02
C PRO A 97 22.03 -34.44 6.50
N ALA A 98 21.37 -35.47 5.94
CA ALA A 98 20.00 -35.38 5.46
C ALA A 98 18.99 -35.14 6.59
N GLU A 99 19.11 -35.86 7.71
CA GLU A 99 18.23 -35.67 8.88
C GLU A 99 18.40 -34.27 9.48
N ARG A 100 19.62 -33.75 9.59
CA ARG A 100 19.87 -32.35 10.00
C ARG A 100 19.20 -31.35 9.09
N TRP A 101 19.27 -31.60 7.78
CA TRP A 101 18.60 -30.78 6.78
C TRP A 101 17.08 -30.80 6.99
N PHE A 102 16.46 -31.99 7.23
CA PHE A 102 15.02 -32.11 7.51
C PHE A 102 14.64 -31.45 8.84
N VAL A 103 15.43 -31.56 9.89
CA VAL A 103 15.22 -30.85 11.16
C VAL A 103 15.18 -29.33 10.90
N ALA A 104 16.16 -28.79 10.17
CA ALA A 104 16.20 -27.37 9.84
C ALA A 104 14.99 -26.93 9.00
N LEU A 105 14.58 -27.71 8.00
CA LEU A 105 13.41 -27.39 7.18
C LEU A 105 12.10 -27.43 7.97
N ALA A 106 11.98 -28.31 8.94
CA ALA A 106 10.77 -28.54 9.73
C ALA A 106 10.29 -27.29 10.47
N GLY A 107 11.20 -26.42 10.94
CA GLY A 107 10.84 -25.14 11.52
C GLY A 107 10.11 -24.23 10.51
N THR A 108 10.69 -24.05 9.33
CA THR A 108 10.06 -23.28 8.24
C THR A 108 8.68 -23.85 7.87
N LEU A 109 8.55 -25.18 7.77
CA LEU A 109 7.27 -25.84 7.48
C LEU A 109 6.26 -25.61 8.61
N GLY A 110 6.68 -25.64 9.89
CA GLY A 110 5.83 -25.35 11.04
C GLY A 110 5.18 -23.97 10.97
N SER A 111 5.97 -22.93 10.65
CA SER A 111 5.46 -21.56 10.45
C SER A 111 4.47 -21.47 9.28
N LEU A 112 4.79 -22.08 8.13
CA LEU A 112 3.93 -22.06 6.96
C LEU A 112 2.61 -22.81 7.18
N LEU A 113 2.66 -23.96 7.82
CA LEU A 113 1.47 -24.74 8.18
C LEU A 113 0.57 -23.98 9.16
N PHE A 114 1.13 -23.29 10.14
CA PHE A 114 0.38 -22.41 11.02
C PHE A 114 -0.33 -21.30 10.24
N GLY A 115 0.38 -20.60 9.37
CA GLY A 115 -0.19 -19.54 8.52
C GLY A 115 -1.32 -20.06 7.63
N LEU A 116 -1.11 -21.21 6.99
CA LEU A 116 -2.11 -21.89 6.17
C LEU A 116 -3.34 -22.29 7.00
N ALA A 117 -3.13 -22.85 8.19
CA ALA A 117 -4.21 -23.28 9.09
C ALA A 117 -5.08 -22.09 9.53
N ILE A 118 -4.47 -20.98 9.97
CA ILE A 118 -5.22 -19.76 10.34
C ILE A 118 -6.07 -19.24 9.17
N TRP A 119 -5.49 -19.11 7.98
CA TRP A 119 -6.22 -18.70 6.79
C TRP A 119 -7.36 -19.67 6.48
N TRP A 120 -7.09 -20.97 6.50
CA TRP A 120 -8.08 -21.98 6.15
C TRP A 120 -9.26 -22.00 7.13
N LEU A 121 -9.00 -21.86 8.44
CA LEU A 121 -10.02 -21.78 9.47
C LEU A 121 -10.87 -20.51 9.36
N LEU A 122 -10.23 -19.37 9.07
CA LEU A 122 -10.92 -18.09 9.06
C LEU A 122 -11.56 -17.71 7.71
N ARG A 123 -11.16 -18.35 6.60
CA ARG A 123 -11.69 -18.02 5.25
C ARG A 123 -13.20 -18.14 5.10
N ARG A 124 -13.85 -18.93 5.94
CA ARG A 124 -15.30 -19.14 5.97
C ARG A 124 -15.99 -18.37 7.11
N SER A 125 -15.28 -17.54 7.84
CA SER A 125 -15.87 -16.71 8.88
C SER A 125 -16.90 -15.76 8.28
N GLN A 126 -17.99 -15.52 9.01
CA GLN A 126 -18.98 -14.49 8.61
C GLN A 126 -18.42 -13.08 8.72
N SER A 127 -17.41 -12.87 9.58
CA SER A 127 -16.73 -11.58 9.72
C SER A 127 -15.67 -11.36 8.65
N SER A 128 -15.84 -10.33 7.82
CA SER A 128 -14.85 -9.90 6.83
C SER A 128 -13.51 -9.52 7.47
N THR A 129 -13.54 -8.92 8.66
CA THR A 129 -12.33 -8.59 9.42
C THR A 129 -11.52 -9.84 9.80
N LEU A 130 -12.18 -10.91 10.22
CA LEU A 130 -11.50 -12.18 10.55
C LEU A 130 -11.00 -12.90 9.30
N ARG A 131 -11.75 -12.87 8.19
CA ARG A 131 -11.29 -13.41 6.90
C ARG A 131 -10.04 -12.67 6.45
N PHE A 132 -10.06 -11.34 6.49
CA PHE A 132 -8.91 -10.51 6.12
C PHE A 132 -7.70 -10.74 7.05
N PHE A 133 -7.90 -10.83 8.37
CA PHE A 133 -6.84 -11.15 9.32
C PHE A 133 -6.18 -12.50 8.98
N GLY A 134 -6.95 -13.56 8.73
CA GLY A 134 -6.41 -14.87 8.36
C GLY A 134 -5.60 -14.83 7.07
N LEU A 135 -6.09 -14.09 6.07
CA LEU A 135 -5.41 -13.90 4.79
C LEU A 135 -4.08 -13.17 4.96
N ARG A 136 -4.04 -12.10 5.78
CA ARG A 136 -2.83 -11.31 6.05
C ARG A 136 -1.84 -12.08 6.91
N ALA A 137 -2.31 -12.84 7.91
CA ALA A 137 -1.46 -13.71 8.72
C ALA A 137 -0.74 -14.74 7.84
N PHE A 138 -1.46 -15.39 6.92
CA PHE A 138 -0.85 -16.32 5.96
C PHE A 138 0.18 -15.65 5.07
N ARG A 139 -0.15 -14.48 4.49
CA ARG A 139 0.79 -13.69 3.69
C ARG A 139 2.07 -13.37 4.44
N PHE A 140 1.97 -12.96 5.71
CA PHE A 140 3.15 -12.67 6.53
C PHE A 140 3.99 -13.91 6.80
N GLN A 141 3.38 -15.08 7.01
CA GLN A 141 4.16 -16.32 7.21
C GLN A 141 4.95 -16.70 5.96
N ILE A 142 4.36 -16.57 4.76
CA ILE A 142 5.08 -16.78 3.51
C ILE A 142 6.27 -15.81 3.41
N TYR A 143 6.01 -14.51 3.63
CA TYR A 143 7.05 -13.47 3.57
C TYR A 143 8.19 -13.72 4.55
N PHE A 144 7.87 -14.00 5.83
CA PHE A 144 8.88 -14.23 6.86
C PHE A 144 9.65 -15.53 6.63
N SER A 145 8.95 -16.61 6.34
CA SER A 145 9.56 -17.93 6.24
C SER A 145 10.37 -18.14 4.96
N LEU A 146 9.92 -17.54 3.84
CA LEU A 146 10.52 -17.78 2.52
C LEU A 146 11.31 -16.59 1.94
N LEU A 147 11.19 -15.38 2.49
CA LEU A 147 11.96 -14.25 1.99
C LEU A 147 12.85 -13.64 3.09
N TYR A 148 12.25 -13.20 4.19
CA TYR A 148 12.97 -12.48 5.24
C TYR A 148 13.99 -13.39 5.95
N TYR A 149 13.57 -14.56 6.43
CA TYR A 149 14.44 -15.46 7.20
C TYR A 149 15.59 -16.07 6.38
N PRO A 150 15.39 -16.55 5.14
CA PRO A 150 16.49 -16.94 4.28
C PRO A 150 17.52 -15.82 4.04
N LEU A 151 17.05 -14.61 3.75
CA LEU A 151 17.91 -13.44 3.54
C LEU A 151 18.69 -13.08 4.83
N PHE A 152 18.00 -13.10 5.98
CA PHE A 152 18.61 -12.87 7.28
C PHE A 152 19.71 -13.90 7.58
N SER A 153 19.46 -15.20 7.32
CA SER A 153 20.41 -16.28 7.50
C SER A 153 21.61 -16.22 6.53
N ALA A 154 21.40 -15.62 5.36
CA ALA A 154 22.50 -15.40 4.40
C ALA A 154 23.44 -14.27 4.84
N VAL A 155 22.90 -13.22 5.48
CA VAL A 155 23.69 -12.04 5.94
C VAL A 155 24.36 -12.31 7.29
N LEU A 156 23.65 -12.95 8.23
CA LEU A 156 24.15 -13.31 9.53
C LEU A 156 24.51 -14.81 9.58
N PRO A 157 25.62 -15.19 10.27
CA PRO A 157 26.07 -16.58 10.29
C PRO A 157 25.23 -17.47 11.23
N ILE A 158 23.92 -17.32 11.24
CA ILE A 158 22.95 -18.03 12.11
C ILE A 158 21.71 -18.45 11.33
N GLY A 159 20.97 -19.41 11.87
CA GLY A 159 19.64 -19.81 11.38
C GLY A 159 19.64 -21.02 10.46
N ASP A 160 18.45 -21.62 10.31
CA ASP A 160 18.22 -22.90 9.65
C ASP A 160 18.56 -22.92 8.18
N TRP A 161 18.38 -21.78 7.50
CA TRP A 161 18.61 -21.70 6.07
C TRP A 161 20.06 -21.90 5.67
N ARG A 162 21.01 -21.78 6.62
CA ARG A 162 22.42 -22.17 6.39
C ARG A 162 22.56 -23.68 6.29
N VAL A 163 21.84 -24.44 7.11
CA VAL A 163 21.82 -25.90 7.06
C VAL A 163 21.08 -26.36 5.82
N ILE A 164 19.96 -25.73 5.50
CA ILE A 164 19.14 -26.03 4.32
C ILE A 164 19.93 -25.81 3.02
N TYR A 165 20.77 -24.77 2.96
CA TYR A 165 21.62 -24.45 1.80
C TYR A 165 23.08 -24.87 1.97
N ASP A 166 23.36 -25.86 2.80
CA ASP A 166 24.69 -26.47 2.82
C ASP A 166 24.85 -27.46 1.66
N PHE A 167 25.24 -26.93 0.51
CA PHE A 167 25.50 -27.71 -0.69
C PHE A 167 26.69 -28.67 -0.55
N SER A 168 27.55 -28.49 0.46
CA SER A 168 28.66 -29.39 0.72
C SER A 168 28.19 -30.68 1.43
N ALA A 169 27.25 -30.52 2.36
CA ALA A 169 26.72 -31.62 3.17
C ALA A 169 25.55 -32.34 2.47
N THR A 170 24.67 -31.60 1.81
CA THR A 170 23.43 -32.11 1.19
C THR A 170 23.17 -31.56 -0.21
N PRO A 171 24.05 -31.82 -1.22
CA PRO A 171 23.97 -31.15 -2.52
C PRO A 171 22.64 -31.37 -3.25
N LEU A 172 22.09 -32.57 -3.20
CA LEU A 172 20.81 -32.87 -3.88
C LEU A 172 19.63 -32.18 -3.16
N LEU A 173 19.53 -32.31 -1.83
CA LEU A 173 18.44 -31.71 -1.04
C LEU A 173 18.50 -30.18 -1.13
N SER A 174 19.67 -29.57 -0.95
CA SER A 174 19.88 -28.13 -1.08
C SER A 174 19.55 -27.64 -2.50
N GLY A 175 19.93 -28.39 -3.53
CA GLY A 175 19.63 -28.05 -4.93
C GLY A 175 18.13 -28.09 -5.24
N VAL A 176 17.44 -29.17 -4.87
CA VAL A 176 15.99 -29.29 -5.04
C VAL A 176 15.27 -28.18 -4.27
N THR A 177 15.69 -27.94 -3.02
CA THR A 177 15.08 -26.87 -2.20
C THR A 177 15.27 -25.50 -2.84
N LEU A 178 16.44 -25.21 -3.40
CA LEU A 178 16.67 -23.92 -4.08
C LEU A 178 15.67 -23.74 -5.24
N VAL A 179 15.48 -24.74 -6.06
CA VAL A 179 14.52 -24.66 -7.18
C VAL A 179 13.11 -24.48 -6.69
N VAL A 180 12.66 -25.29 -5.72
CA VAL A 180 11.31 -25.23 -5.14
C VAL A 180 11.10 -23.88 -4.45
N HIS A 181 12.08 -23.40 -3.69
CA HIS A 181 12.01 -22.12 -2.99
C HIS A 181 11.88 -20.94 -3.97
N LEU A 182 12.69 -20.92 -5.04
CA LEU A 182 12.59 -19.88 -6.07
C LEU A 182 11.23 -19.90 -6.77
N LEU A 183 10.68 -21.09 -7.06
CA LEU A 183 9.32 -21.21 -7.61
C LEU A 183 8.28 -20.66 -6.66
N PHE A 184 8.34 -20.97 -5.36
CA PHE A 184 7.43 -20.39 -4.36
C PHE A 184 7.54 -18.87 -4.28
N LEU A 185 8.75 -18.30 -4.33
CA LEU A 185 8.95 -16.85 -4.35
C LEU A 185 8.34 -16.20 -5.59
N VAL A 186 8.50 -16.82 -6.78
CA VAL A 186 7.88 -16.33 -8.02
C VAL A 186 6.36 -16.38 -7.92
N PHE A 187 5.78 -17.50 -7.45
CA PHE A 187 4.34 -17.61 -7.25
C PHE A 187 3.84 -16.61 -6.22
N TYR A 188 4.51 -16.49 -5.06
CA TYR A 188 4.15 -15.51 -4.04
C TYR A 188 4.15 -14.09 -4.60
N TRP A 189 5.22 -13.68 -5.30
CA TRP A 189 5.32 -12.37 -5.93
C TRP A 189 4.21 -12.14 -6.95
N GLN A 190 3.89 -13.14 -7.78
CA GLN A 190 2.84 -13.05 -8.80
C GLN A 190 1.46 -12.90 -8.16
N TYR A 191 1.12 -13.73 -7.17
CA TYR A 191 -0.17 -13.67 -6.47
C TYR A 191 -0.33 -12.38 -5.66
N ASP A 192 0.73 -11.94 -4.96
CA ASP A 192 0.72 -10.68 -4.21
C ASP A 192 0.50 -9.48 -5.15
N ARG A 193 1.19 -9.47 -6.28
CA ARG A 193 1.05 -8.43 -7.31
C ARG A 193 -0.31 -8.44 -8.01
N GLN A 194 -0.97 -9.59 -8.08
CA GLN A 194 -2.34 -9.69 -8.58
C GLN A 194 -3.40 -9.28 -7.56
N GLY A 195 -3.00 -8.96 -6.32
CA GLY A 195 -3.90 -8.53 -5.27
C GLY A 195 -4.66 -9.69 -4.58
N TRP A 196 -4.14 -10.92 -4.66
CA TRP A 196 -4.78 -12.07 -4.04
C TRP A 196 -4.92 -11.92 -2.51
N PHE A 197 -3.99 -11.19 -1.88
CA PHE A 197 -4.00 -10.91 -0.45
C PHE A 197 -4.71 -9.60 -0.09
N GLU A 198 -5.46 -9.01 -0.99
CA GLU A 198 -6.15 -7.73 -0.79
C GLU A 198 -7.67 -7.91 -0.73
N GLU A 199 -8.31 -7.15 0.16
CA GLU A 199 -9.74 -6.98 0.24
C GLU A 199 -10.06 -5.47 0.30
N PRO A 200 -11.11 -5.00 -0.38
CA PRO A 200 -11.50 -3.60 -0.27
C PRO A 200 -12.11 -3.29 1.09
N SER A 201 -11.89 -2.07 1.58
CA SER A 201 -12.58 -1.56 2.76
C SER A 201 -13.85 -0.82 2.36
N HIS A 202 -14.86 -0.84 3.24
CA HIS A 202 -16.15 -0.19 3.04
C HIS A 202 -16.51 0.66 4.26
N GLU A 203 -17.29 1.74 4.05
CA GLU A 203 -17.70 2.63 5.15
C GLU A 203 -18.90 2.07 5.90
N THR A 204 -19.82 1.40 5.20
CA THR A 204 -21.07 0.86 5.75
C THR A 204 -21.26 -0.60 5.37
N ALA A 205 -22.06 -1.33 6.16
CA ALA A 205 -22.44 -2.71 5.85
C ALA A 205 -23.27 -2.82 4.55
N VAL A 206 -24.03 -1.77 4.24
CA VAL A 206 -24.80 -1.69 2.99
C VAL A 206 -23.84 -1.62 1.80
N ALA A 207 -22.84 -0.73 1.85
CA ALA A 207 -21.84 -0.60 0.78
C ALA A 207 -21.05 -1.91 0.58
N GLN A 208 -20.77 -2.65 1.65
CA GLN A 208 -20.14 -3.96 1.53
C GLN A 208 -21.06 -5.00 0.86
N ALA A 209 -22.34 -5.06 1.26
CA ALA A 209 -23.30 -5.97 0.64
C ALA A 209 -23.53 -5.66 -0.85
N GLU A 210 -23.57 -4.38 -1.20
CA GLU A 210 -23.64 -3.90 -2.59
C GLU A 210 -22.40 -4.33 -3.39
N PHE A 211 -21.21 -4.19 -2.80
CA PHE A 211 -19.97 -4.66 -3.42
C PHE A 211 -19.96 -6.17 -3.64
N ASP A 212 -20.38 -6.97 -2.65
CA ASP A 212 -20.49 -8.43 -2.76
C ASP A 212 -21.49 -8.87 -3.84
N ALA A 213 -22.56 -8.08 -4.05
CA ALA A 213 -23.51 -8.29 -5.13
C ALA A 213 -22.90 -7.92 -6.49
N LEU A 214 -22.23 -6.76 -6.57
CA LEU A 214 -21.56 -6.28 -7.78
C LEU A 214 -20.44 -7.23 -8.24
N GLU A 215 -19.66 -7.78 -7.32
CA GLU A 215 -18.61 -8.78 -7.65
C GLU A 215 -19.21 -10.01 -8.32
N ARG A 216 -20.35 -10.52 -7.79
CA ARG A 216 -21.06 -11.67 -8.39
C ARG A 216 -21.66 -11.32 -9.74
N GLU A 217 -22.24 -10.14 -9.88
CA GLU A 217 -22.85 -9.67 -11.12
C GLU A 217 -21.79 -9.44 -12.21
N THR A 218 -20.66 -8.83 -11.86
CA THR A 218 -19.53 -8.63 -12.77
C THR A 218 -18.95 -9.96 -13.24
N ALA A 219 -18.89 -10.96 -12.37
CA ALA A 219 -18.46 -12.31 -12.73
C ALA A 219 -19.47 -13.02 -13.65
N ALA A 220 -20.79 -12.77 -13.48
CA ALA A 220 -21.84 -13.32 -14.32
C ALA A 220 -21.96 -12.61 -15.68
N GLN A 221 -21.56 -11.34 -15.77
CA GLN A 221 -21.66 -10.49 -16.95
C GLN A 221 -20.29 -9.90 -17.35
N PRO A 222 -19.32 -10.74 -17.75
CA PRO A 222 -17.95 -10.30 -18.03
C PRO A 222 -17.81 -9.39 -19.26
N GLN A 223 -18.87 -9.16 -20.02
CA GLN A 223 -18.89 -8.26 -21.17
C GLN A 223 -19.49 -6.89 -20.82
N ASN A 224 -20.08 -6.73 -19.63
CA ASN A 224 -20.64 -5.46 -19.20
C ASN A 224 -19.54 -4.52 -18.70
N THR A 225 -19.15 -3.59 -19.56
CA THR A 225 -18.05 -2.64 -19.31
C THR A 225 -18.32 -1.70 -18.14
N ASP A 226 -19.56 -1.29 -17.95
CA ASP A 226 -19.94 -0.36 -16.88
C ASP A 226 -19.86 -1.03 -15.50
N LEU A 227 -20.33 -2.27 -15.39
CA LEU A 227 -20.18 -3.06 -14.16
C LEU A 227 -18.72 -3.31 -13.82
N GLN A 228 -17.89 -3.66 -14.82
CA GLN A 228 -16.46 -3.86 -14.61
C GLN A 228 -15.76 -2.59 -14.10
N LEU A 229 -16.02 -1.45 -14.73
CA LEU A 229 -15.41 -0.17 -14.31
C LEU A 229 -15.90 0.25 -12.93
N HIS A 230 -17.18 0.03 -12.60
CA HIS A 230 -17.72 0.32 -11.28
C HIS A 230 -17.08 -0.58 -10.20
N TYR A 231 -16.94 -1.87 -10.47
CA TYR A 231 -16.23 -2.82 -9.59
C TYR A 231 -14.77 -2.37 -9.33
N ILE A 232 -14.07 -1.96 -10.38
CA ILE A 232 -12.67 -1.49 -10.31
C ILE A 232 -12.56 -0.20 -9.48
N ASP A 233 -13.48 0.76 -9.63
CA ASP A 233 -13.49 1.99 -8.86
C ASP A 233 -13.68 1.71 -7.35
N ILE A 234 -14.58 0.80 -6.98
CA ILE A 234 -14.75 0.41 -5.58
C ILE A 234 -13.49 -0.29 -5.03
N LEU A 235 -12.86 -1.18 -5.79
CA LEU A 235 -11.58 -1.79 -5.38
C LEU A 235 -10.51 -0.74 -5.09
N ARG A 236 -10.38 0.26 -5.97
CA ARG A 236 -9.42 1.35 -5.82
C ARG A 236 -9.72 2.19 -4.57
N ARG A 237 -10.96 2.64 -4.39
CA ARG A 237 -11.38 3.45 -3.23
C ARG A 237 -11.24 2.66 -1.92
N GLY A 238 -11.52 1.37 -1.95
CA GLY A 238 -11.36 0.46 -0.81
C GLY A 238 -9.91 0.05 -0.53
N SER A 239 -8.92 0.66 -1.21
CA SER A 239 -7.49 0.37 -1.03
C SER A 239 -7.12 -1.09 -1.32
N ALA A 240 -7.76 -1.71 -2.33
CA ALA A 240 -7.35 -2.97 -2.94
C ALA A 240 -6.63 -2.70 -4.27
N HIS A 241 -5.49 -2.00 -4.17
CA HIS A 241 -4.83 -1.36 -5.31
C HIS A 241 -4.28 -2.35 -6.35
N ASN A 242 -3.67 -3.45 -5.92
CA ASN A 242 -3.14 -4.45 -6.85
C ASN A 242 -4.27 -5.22 -7.54
N LYS A 243 -5.35 -5.51 -6.81
CA LYS A 243 -6.56 -6.14 -7.35
C LYS A 243 -7.21 -5.24 -8.42
N ALA A 244 -7.35 -3.94 -8.12
CA ALA A 244 -7.84 -2.95 -9.07
C ALA A 244 -6.93 -2.80 -10.30
N GLU A 245 -5.61 -2.72 -10.12
CA GLU A 245 -4.64 -2.62 -11.23
C GLU A 245 -4.70 -3.84 -12.14
N THR A 246 -4.82 -5.03 -11.56
CA THR A 246 -4.93 -6.28 -12.31
C THR A 246 -6.22 -6.34 -13.11
N ALA A 247 -7.35 -5.94 -12.51
CA ALA A 247 -8.64 -5.86 -13.18
C ALA A 247 -8.62 -4.83 -14.33
N LEU A 248 -8.03 -3.63 -14.11
CA LEU A 248 -7.86 -2.61 -15.15
C LEU A 248 -7.01 -3.09 -16.32
N LYS A 249 -5.90 -3.77 -16.06
CA LYS A 249 -5.05 -4.30 -17.12
C LYS A 249 -5.76 -5.39 -17.93
N ARG A 250 -6.61 -6.19 -17.28
CA ARG A 250 -7.44 -7.17 -17.99
C ARG A 250 -8.48 -6.44 -18.84
N PHE A 251 -9.20 -5.48 -18.27
CA PHE A 251 -10.21 -4.68 -18.94
C PHE A 251 -9.65 -3.97 -20.19
N LEU A 252 -8.47 -3.35 -20.09
CA LEU A 252 -7.82 -2.63 -21.18
C LEU A 252 -7.33 -3.54 -22.32
N ARG A 253 -7.14 -4.84 -22.09
CA ARG A 253 -6.83 -5.77 -23.19
C ARG A 253 -8.02 -5.93 -24.15
N ASP A 254 -9.22 -5.94 -23.57
CA ASP A 254 -10.45 -6.11 -24.34
C ASP A 254 -11.02 -4.74 -24.80
N ASN A 255 -10.67 -3.64 -24.10
CA ASN A 255 -11.13 -2.27 -24.33
C ASN A 255 -9.96 -1.26 -24.40
N PRO A 256 -9.07 -1.34 -25.42
CA PRO A 256 -7.78 -0.62 -25.44
C PRO A 256 -7.90 0.90 -25.52
N ASN A 257 -9.08 1.43 -25.88
CA ASN A 257 -9.34 2.86 -26.01
C ASN A 257 -10.25 3.41 -24.89
N SER A 258 -10.45 2.68 -23.79
CA SER A 258 -11.30 3.15 -22.69
C SER A 258 -10.65 4.31 -21.93
N ALA A 259 -11.16 5.51 -22.15
CA ALA A 259 -10.72 6.73 -21.45
C ALA A 259 -10.85 6.62 -19.94
N LEU A 260 -11.95 6.02 -19.45
CA LEU A 260 -12.20 5.83 -18.03
C LEU A 260 -11.19 4.89 -17.39
N ALA A 261 -10.85 3.78 -18.07
CA ALA A 261 -9.87 2.83 -17.54
C ALA A 261 -8.46 3.45 -17.44
N TYR A 262 -8.07 4.30 -18.38
CA TYR A 262 -6.81 5.05 -18.26
C TYR A 262 -6.84 6.07 -17.14
N LEU A 263 -7.97 6.76 -16.90
CA LEU A 263 -8.12 7.66 -15.76
C LEU A 263 -8.00 6.91 -14.43
N GLU A 264 -8.63 5.75 -14.30
CA GLU A 264 -8.51 4.91 -13.11
C GLU A 264 -7.07 4.43 -12.88
N LEU A 265 -6.31 4.09 -13.95
CA LEU A 265 -4.88 3.81 -13.83
C LEU A 265 -4.07 5.03 -13.38
N ALA A 266 -4.40 6.22 -13.88
CA ALA A 266 -3.77 7.45 -13.45
C ALA A 266 -4.00 7.71 -11.95
N ALA A 267 -5.23 7.55 -11.48
CA ALA A 267 -5.61 7.70 -10.09
C ALA A 267 -4.90 6.67 -9.17
N LEU A 268 -4.81 5.41 -9.59
CA LEU A 268 -4.08 4.37 -8.87
C LEU A 268 -2.58 4.70 -8.74
N GLU A 269 -1.95 5.13 -9.82
CA GLU A 269 -0.52 5.47 -9.81
C GLU A 269 -0.25 6.75 -9.00
N ALA A 270 -1.14 7.75 -9.05
CA ALA A 270 -1.04 8.96 -8.23
C ALA A 270 -1.18 8.65 -6.72
N GLY A 271 -2.02 7.69 -6.35
CA GLY A 271 -2.21 7.29 -4.95
C GLY A 271 -1.01 6.53 -4.33
N LYS A 272 -0.07 6.06 -5.13
CA LYS A 272 1.12 5.31 -4.65
C LYS A 272 2.22 6.22 -4.08
N GLN A 273 2.23 7.50 -4.41
CA GLN A 273 3.28 8.46 -4.05
C GLN A 273 2.67 9.78 -3.57
N ARG A 274 3.46 10.59 -2.87
CA ARG A 274 3.03 11.94 -2.45
C ARG A 274 2.91 12.92 -3.63
N THR A 275 3.60 12.65 -4.72
CA THR A 275 3.64 13.47 -5.93
C THR A 275 3.16 12.66 -7.13
N VAL A 276 2.69 13.35 -8.17
CA VAL A 276 2.20 12.70 -9.38
C VAL A 276 3.37 12.13 -10.18
N SER A 277 3.42 10.81 -10.31
CA SER A 277 4.48 10.14 -11.08
C SER A 277 4.34 10.40 -12.59
N LYS A 278 5.45 10.28 -13.33
CA LYS A 278 5.45 10.31 -14.80
C LYS A 278 4.42 9.34 -15.40
N LYS A 279 4.26 8.18 -14.79
CA LYS A 279 3.34 7.15 -15.24
C LYS A 279 1.88 7.55 -15.02
N ALA A 280 1.57 8.18 -13.87
CA ALA A 280 0.24 8.72 -13.60
C ALA A 280 -0.15 9.82 -14.59
N ALA A 281 0.77 10.76 -14.86
CA ALA A 281 0.55 11.81 -15.85
C ALA A 281 0.34 11.25 -17.26
N ALA A 282 1.16 10.28 -17.68
CA ALA A 282 1.00 9.64 -18.99
C ALA A 282 -0.34 8.93 -19.16
N TYR A 283 -0.84 8.27 -18.10
CA TYR A 283 -2.17 7.68 -18.13
C TYR A 283 -3.29 8.73 -18.15
N ALA A 284 -3.15 9.84 -17.42
CA ALA A 284 -4.10 10.95 -17.46
C ALA A 284 -4.18 11.60 -18.87
N GLU A 285 -3.03 11.83 -19.49
CA GLU A 285 -2.95 12.32 -20.89
C GLU A 285 -3.57 11.30 -21.85
N LYS A 286 -3.31 10.01 -21.66
CA LYS A 286 -3.92 8.96 -22.51
C LYS A 286 -5.43 8.90 -22.34
N ALA A 287 -5.97 9.12 -21.13
CA ALA A 287 -7.41 9.21 -20.91
C ALA A 287 -8.02 10.39 -21.71
N LEU A 288 -7.40 11.58 -21.68
CA LEU A 288 -7.84 12.74 -22.46
C LEU A 288 -7.80 12.46 -23.97
N GLN A 289 -6.72 11.87 -24.47
CA GLN A 289 -6.58 11.49 -25.89
C GLN A 289 -7.58 10.40 -26.32
N SER A 290 -8.03 9.57 -25.40
CA SER A 290 -9.03 8.51 -25.66
C SER A 290 -10.48 9.01 -25.60
N GLY A 291 -10.71 10.33 -25.53
CA GLY A 291 -12.05 10.93 -25.61
C GLY A 291 -12.76 11.06 -24.26
N LEU A 292 -12.02 11.29 -23.17
CA LEU A 292 -12.62 11.62 -21.89
C LEU A 292 -13.44 12.91 -22.00
N SER A 293 -14.76 12.84 -21.77
CA SER A 293 -15.68 13.94 -22.05
C SER A 293 -16.42 14.46 -20.80
N GLU A 294 -16.51 13.66 -19.73
CA GLU A 294 -17.17 14.08 -18.50
C GLU A 294 -16.33 15.16 -17.79
N PRO A 295 -16.87 16.40 -17.58
CA PRO A 295 -16.08 17.56 -17.18
C PRO A 295 -15.28 17.38 -15.87
N ARG A 296 -15.85 16.73 -14.84
CA ARG A 296 -15.14 16.49 -13.58
C ARG A 296 -13.95 15.57 -13.76
N ARG A 297 -14.09 14.57 -14.61
CA ARG A 297 -13.01 13.61 -14.94
C ARG A 297 -11.94 14.24 -15.83
N VAL A 298 -12.35 15.10 -16.77
CA VAL A 298 -11.42 15.92 -17.57
C VAL A 298 -10.60 16.84 -16.66
N ALA A 299 -11.25 17.50 -15.69
CA ALA A 299 -10.54 18.34 -14.72
C ALA A 299 -9.53 17.53 -13.88
N MET A 300 -9.91 16.36 -13.42
CA MET A 300 -9.03 15.45 -12.66
C MET A 300 -7.81 15.00 -13.50
N ALA A 301 -8.04 14.62 -14.75
CA ALA A 301 -6.95 14.20 -15.64
C ALA A 301 -5.97 15.35 -15.92
N ASN A 302 -6.50 16.55 -16.26
CA ASN A 302 -5.68 17.76 -16.47
C ASN A 302 -4.92 18.15 -15.19
N GLN A 303 -5.54 18.06 -14.00
CA GLN A 303 -4.86 18.32 -12.74
C GLN A 303 -3.64 17.41 -12.54
N MET A 304 -3.76 16.11 -12.80
CA MET A 304 -2.64 15.18 -12.69
C MET A 304 -1.53 15.51 -13.69
N ALA A 305 -1.87 15.75 -14.95
CA ALA A 305 -0.91 16.14 -15.99
C ALA A 305 -0.18 17.44 -15.61
N ALA A 306 -0.93 18.48 -15.22
CA ALA A 306 -0.38 19.79 -14.84
C ALA A 306 0.52 19.70 -13.59
N SER A 307 0.15 18.89 -12.59
CA SER A 307 0.98 18.70 -11.40
C SER A 307 2.34 18.10 -11.75
N TYR A 308 2.36 17.09 -12.60
CA TYR A 308 3.62 16.50 -13.08
C TYR A 308 4.44 17.49 -13.91
N GLN A 309 3.81 18.23 -14.86
CA GLN A 309 4.47 19.27 -15.67
C GLN A 309 5.13 20.33 -14.78
N LEU A 310 4.43 20.75 -13.72
CA LEU A 310 4.95 21.72 -12.76
C LEU A 310 6.18 21.19 -12.01
N GLU A 311 6.18 19.93 -11.59
CA GLU A 311 7.33 19.28 -10.94
C GLU A 311 8.53 19.18 -11.88
N MET A 312 8.29 18.94 -13.17
CA MET A 312 9.33 18.91 -14.22
C MET A 312 9.83 20.29 -14.66
N GLY A 313 9.39 21.37 -14.01
CA GLY A 313 9.80 22.73 -14.37
C GLY A 313 9.10 23.31 -15.61
N GLN A 314 8.10 22.62 -16.16
CA GLN A 314 7.33 23.05 -17.34
C GLN A 314 6.19 24.00 -16.93
N GLY A 315 6.52 25.08 -16.23
CA GLY A 315 5.54 25.97 -15.60
C GLY A 315 4.53 26.58 -16.57
N ALA A 316 4.94 27.01 -17.76
CA ALA A 316 4.04 27.59 -18.76
C ALA A 316 2.99 26.55 -19.24
N THR A 317 3.43 25.33 -19.54
CA THR A 317 2.52 24.23 -19.92
C THR A 317 1.58 23.87 -18.78
N ALA A 318 2.10 23.81 -17.54
CA ALA A 318 1.28 23.54 -16.36
C ALA A 318 0.17 24.58 -16.15
N VAL A 319 0.46 25.87 -16.35
CA VAL A 319 -0.55 26.95 -16.29
C VAL A 319 -1.66 26.71 -17.31
N GLN A 320 -1.32 26.39 -18.56
CA GLN A 320 -2.32 26.10 -19.60
C GLN A 320 -3.19 24.88 -19.23
N THR A 321 -2.57 23.80 -18.75
CA THR A 321 -3.26 22.57 -18.39
C THR A 321 -4.15 22.77 -17.15
N TYR A 322 -3.70 23.50 -16.12
CA TYR A 322 -4.57 23.89 -14.99
C TYR A 322 -5.74 24.78 -15.44
N THR A 323 -5.52 25.67 -16.41
CA THR A 323 -6.59 26.52 -16.95
C THR A 323 -7.67 25.68 -17.63
N GLN A 324 -7.29 24.63 -18.36
CA GLN A 324 -8.24 23.67 -18.94
C GLN A 324 -9.02 22.90 -17.84
N ALA A 325 -8.35 22.50 -16.74
CA ALA A 325 -9.02 21.85 -15.61
C ALA A 325 -10.05 22.76 -14.94
N ILE A 326 -9.69 24.02 -14.69
CA ILE A 326 -10.58 25.04 -14.11
C ILE A 326 -11.77 25.32 -15.04
N ALA A 327 -11.53 25.48 -16.34
CA ALA A 327 -12.59 25.73 -17.33
C ALA A 327 -13.60 24.57 -17.38
N ALA A 328 -13.13 23.33 -17.27
CA ALA A 328 -14.02 22.15 -17.25
C ALA A 328 -15.00 22.17 -16.07
N LEU A 329 -14.57 22.62 -14.88
CA LEU A 329 -15.44 22.70 -13.70
C LEU A 329 -16.33 23.94 -13.67
N ASN A 330 -15.83 25.09 -14.16
CA ASN A 330 -16.60 26.34 -14.17
C ASN A 330 -17.84 26.29 -15.05
N ASN A 331 -17.92 25.35 -15.99
CA ASN A 331 -19.09 25.16 -16.87
C ASN A 331 -20.19 24.29 -16.22
N LEU A 332 -20.02 23.87 -14.96
CA LEU A 332 -20.98 23.06 -14.24
C LEU A 332 -21.69 23.86 -13.14
N GLU A 333 -22.87 23.41 -12.74
CA GLU A 333 -23.41 23.79 -11.43
C GLU A 333 -22.52 23.19 -10.33
N PRO A 334 -21.86 24.05 -9.51
CA PRO A 334 -20.83 23.58 -8.62
C PRO A 334 -21.40 22.84 -7.41
N THR A 335 -20.97 21.61 -7.20
CA THR A 335 -21.15 20.90 -5.91
C THR A 335 -20.09 21.39 -4.91
N LEU A 336 -20.25 21.07 -3.61
CA LEU A 336 -19.23 21.31 -2.60
C LEU A 336 -17.88 20.69 -2.98
N ALA A 337 -17.88 19.49 -3.56
CA ALA A 337 -16.68 18.81 -4.02
C ALA A 337 -16.00 19.57 -5.20
N ASP A 338 -16.80 20.13 -6.11
CA ASP A 338 -16.27 20.93 -7.23
C ASP A 338 -15.65 22.24 -6.72
N GLN A 339 -16.25 22.88 -5.71
CA GLN A 339 -15.70 24.08 -5.09
C GLN A 339 -14.36 23.80 -4.39
N HIS A 340 -14.23 22.66 -3.67
CA HIS A 340 -12.95 22.24 -3.12
C HIS A 340 -11.91 21.95 -4.21
N ALA A 341 -12.32 21.29 -5.29
CA ALA A 341 -11.43 21.00 -6.42
C ALA A 341 -10.95 22.30 -7.10
N LEU A 342 -11.86 23.26 -7.33
CA LEU A 342 -11.53 24.58 -7.89
C LEU A 342 -10.57 25.36 -7.00
N ALA A 343 -10.79 25.38 -5.68
CA ALA A 343 -9.88 26.04 -4.75
C ALA A 343 -8.45 25.46 -4.85
N ASN A 344 -8.33 24.14 -4.89
CA ASN A 344 -7.04 23.48 -5.07
C ASN A 344 -6.41 23.72 -6.45
N LEU A 345 -7.20 23.77 -7.52
CA LEU A 345 -6.73 24.06 -8.87
C LEU A 345 -6.21 25.49 -8.99
N TYR A 346 -6.93 26.49 -8.46
CA TYR A 346 -6.46 27.88 -8.42
C TYR A 346 -5.17 28.00 -7.62
N ARG A 347 -5.08 27.40 -6.43
CA ARG A 347 -3.83 27.35 -5.64
C ARG A 347 -2.67 26.76 -6.47
N SER A 348 -2.90 25.62 -7.12
CA SER A 348 -1.88 24.94 -7.91
C SER A 348 -1.43 25.76 -9.11
N ARG A 349 -2.36 26.47 -9.80
CA ARG A 349 -2.05 27.36 -10.89
C ARG A 349 -1.31 28.61 -10.39
N SER A 350 -1.66 29.16 -9.23
CA SER A 350 -0.90 30.23 -8.56
C SER A 350 0.56 29.84 -8.35
N LEU A 351 0.82 28.60 -7.87
CA LEU A 351 2.17 28.08 -7.72
C LEU A 351 2.91 28.00 -9.06
N ALA A 352 2.22 27.60 -10.14
CA ALA A 352 2.79 27.55 -11.47
C ALA A 352 3.13 28.96 -12.01
N HIS A 353 2.22 29.94 -11.83
CA HIS A 353 2.47 31.34 -12.15
C HIS A 353 3.64 31.92 -11.35
N ARG A 354 3.73 31.64 -10.05
CA ARG A 354 4.84 32.08 -9.20
C ARG A 354 6.19 31.56 -9.70
N ARG A 355 6.27 30.28 -10.12
CA ARG A 355 7.49 29.70 -10.71
C ARG A 355 7.87 30.35 -12.04
N GLN A 356 6.90 30.97 -12.75
CA GLN A 356 7.12 31.75 -13.95
C GLN A 356 7.35 33.25 -13.67
N GLN A 357 7.47 33.64 -12.38
CA GLN A 357 7.61 35.04 -11.95
C GLN A 357 6.41 35.93 -12.33
N GLN A 358 5.26 35.34 -12.60
CA GLN A 358 4.01 36.03 -12.96
C GLN A 358 3.22 36.31 -11.65
N TYR A 359 3.73 37.21 -10.81
CA TYR A 359 3.26 37.42 -9.44
C TYR A 359 1.83 37.97 -9.38
N ASP A 360 1.41 38.81 -10.32
CA ASP A 360 0.04 39.35 -10.36
C ASP A 360 -0.99 38.26 -10.65
N ALA A 361 -0.71 37.39 -11.63
CA ALA A 361 -1.57 36.26 -11.96
C ALA A 361 -1.60 35.25 -10.80
N ALA A 362 -0.46 35.01 -10.15
CA ALA A 362 -0.38 34.16 -8.97
C ALA A 362 -1.23 34.69 -7.81
N SER A 363 -1.22 36.01 -7.60
CA SER A 363 -2.03 36.69 -6.58
C SER A 363 -3.53 36.56 -6.87
N GLN A 364 -3.96 36.77 -8.10
CA GLN A 364 -5.35 36.64 -8.51
C GLN A 364 -5.87 35.22 -8.27
N ASP A 365 -5.11 34.21 -8.65
CA ASP A 365 -5.48 32.81 -8.44
C ASP A 365 -5.57 32.46 -6.95
N LEU A 366 -4.61 32.90 -6.14
CA LEU A 366 -4.61 32.65 -4.72
C LEU A 366 -5.77 33.36 -3.99
N GLN A 367 -6.19 34.52 -4.50
CA GLN A 367 -7.38 35.23 -4.02
C GLN A 367 -8.65 34.42 -4.31
N GLN A 368 -8.79 33.87 -5.53
CA GLN A 368 -9.91 33.00 -5.89
C GLN A 368 -9.96 31.74 -5.00
N ALA A 369 -8.80 31.07 -4.81
CA ALA A 369 -8.69 29.92 -3.94
C ALA A 369 -9.14 30.24 -2.49
N THR A 370 -8.67 31.38 -1.93
CA THR A 370 -9.01 31.82 -0.57
C THR A 370 -10.49 32.17 -0.45
N THR A 371 -11.08 32.80 -1.47
CA THR A 371 -12.50 33.13 -1.50
C THR A 371 -13.36 31.86 -1.45
N LEU A 372 -13.03 30.85 -2.26
CA LEU A 372 -13.71 29.56 -2.26
C LEU A 372 -13.55 28.82 -0.90
N ALA A 373 -12.35 28.82 -0.34
CA ALA A 373 -12.11 28.19 0.98
C ALA A 373 -12.96 28.84 2.10
N LYS A 374 -13.12 30.18 2.09
CA LYS A 374 -14.00 30.90 3.02
C LYS A 374 -15.47 30.56 2.80
N GLN A 375 -15.93 30.45 1.56
CA GLN A 375 -17.30 30.05 1.23
C GLN A 375 -17.63 28.63 1.69
N LEU A 376 -16.63 27.75 1.67
CA LEU A 376 -16.72 26.37 2.17
C LEU A 376 -16.68 26.25 3.69
N GLY A 377 -16.29 27.33 4.41
CA GLY A 377 -16.10 27.31 5.87
C GLY A 377 -14.90 26.43 6.28
N ASP A 378 -13.91 26.23 5.40
CA ASP A 378 -12.72 25.41 5.69
C ASP A 378 -11.57 26.27 6.19
N ASP A 379 -11.52 26.47 7.50
CA ASP A 379 -10.49 27.30 8.16
C ASP A 379 -9.06 26.74 7.95
N ASN A 380 -8.91 25.43 7.77
CA ASN A 380 -7.60 24.82 7.51
C ASN A 380 -7.08 25.19 6.10
N LEU A 381 -7.95 25.17 5.10
CA LEU A 381 -7.58 25.63 3.76
C LEU A 381 -7.29 27.13 3.75
N VAL A 382 -8.08 27.93 4.46
CA VAL A 382 -7.84 29.38 4.58
C VAL A 382 -6.47 29.65 5.20
N ALA A 383 -6.12 28.97 6.27
CA ALA A 383 -4.80 29.10 6.93
C ALA A 383 -3.65 28.71 5.98
N ALA A 384 -3.78 27.55 5.29
CA ALA A 384 -2.77 27.10 4.32
C ALA A 384 -2.58 28.09 3.18
N TYR A 385 -3.64 28.73 2.69
CA TYR A 385 -3.55 29.74 1.62
C TYR A 385 -2.99 31.07 2.11
N GLN A 386 -3.15 31.41 3.38
CA GLN A 386 -2.48 32.55 4.00
C GLN A 386 -0.96 32.37 4.07
N GLU A 387 -0.49 31.15 4.36
CA GLU A 387 0.94 30.83 4.29
C GLU A 387 1.48 30.99 2.85
N ASP A 388 0.73 30.51 1.84
CA ASP A 388 1.11 30.68 0.44
C ASP A 388 1.17 32.16 0.03
N TRP A 389 0.29 33.03 0.58
CA TRP A 389 0.32 34.47 0.40
C TRP A 389 1.61 35.09 0.95
N ALA A 390 2.02 34.74 2.16
CA ALA A 390 3.25 35.24 2.75
C ALA A 390 4.48 34.88 1.88
N ILE A 391 4.51 33.66 1.37
CA ILE A 391 5.57 33.20 0.49
C ILE A 391 5.55 33.98 -0.84
N LEU A 392 4.38 34.20 -1.43
CA LEU A 392 4.21 34.93 -2.69
C LEU A 392 4.70 36.37 -2.57
N GLN A 393 4.30 37.08 -1.49
CA GLN A 393 4.72 38.45 -1.22
C GLN A 393 6.24 38.58 -1.05
N ASN A 394 6.86 37.63 -0.36
CA ASN A 394 8.32 37.62 -0.22
C ASN A 394 9.02 37.48 -1.57
N HIS A 395 8.54 36.60 -2.45
CA HIS A 395 9.12 36.44 -3.80
C HIS A 395 8.93 37.70 -4.66
N ALA A 396 7.74 38.30 -4.64
CA ALA A 396 7.45 39.52 -5.38
C ALA A 396 8.33 40.72 -4.93
N ASN A 397 8.51 40.87 -3.62
CA ASN A 397 9.36 41.91 -3.05
C ASN A 397 10.85 41.74 -3.39
N HIS A 398 11.34 40.50 -3.43
CA HIS A 398 12.71 40.21 -3.86
C HIS A 398 12.91 40.51 -5.35
N ALA A 399 11.93 40.15 -6.19
CA ALA A 399 12.00 40.44 -7.64
C ALA A 399 12.00 41.97 -7.93
N SER A 400 11.15 42.73 -7.24
CA SER A 400 11.10 44.18 -7.42
C SER A 400 12.39 44.88 -6.97
N LYS A 401 13.01 44.46 -5.89
CA LYS A 401 14.33 44.95 -5.44
C LYS A 401 15.43 44.63 -6.43
N ALA A 402 15.44 43.45 -7.03
CA ALA A 402 16.43 43.06 -8.04
C ALA A 402 16.33 43.92 -9.31
N VAL A 403 15.12 44.28 -9.70
CA VAL A 403 14.89 45.17 -10.85
C VAL A 403 15.37 46.61 -10.56
N SER A 404 15.10 47.13 -9.35
CA SER A 404 15.56 48.48 -8.94
C SER A 404 17.09 48.61 -8.82
N TYR A 405 17.80 47.52 -8.52
CA TYR A 405 19.27 47.53 -8.42
C TYR A 405 19.97 47.44 -9.78
N ASN A 406 19.29 46.97 -10.82
CA ASN A 406 19.82 46.81 -12.17
C ASN A 406 19.38 47.91 -13.14
N SER A 407 18.65 48.95 -12.69
CA SER A 407 18.37 50.15 -13.48
C SER A 407 19.58 51.06 -13.39
N PRO A 408 20.38 51.26 -14.44
CA PRO A 408 21.41 52.29 -14.43
C PRO A 408 20.73 53.62 -14.30
N ASP A 409 21.15 54.40 -13.28
CA ASP A 409 20.74 55.78 -13.11
C ASP A 409 20.95 56.53 -14.42
N GLN A 410 19.84 57.20 -14.88
CA GLN A 410 19.91 58.22 -15.89
C GLN A 410 20.60 59.48 -15.33
#